data_0772c4e33ea7e38caf401a7e846f5a92
#
_entry.id   0772c4e33ea7e38caf401a7e846f5a92
#
_cell.length_a   1.000
_cell.length_b   1.000
_cell.length_c   1.000
_cell.angle_alpha   90.00
_cell.angle_beta   90.00
_cell.angle_gamma   90.00
#
_symmetry.space_group_name_H-M   'P 1'
#
loop_
_entity.id
_entity.type
_entity.pdbx_description
1 polymer ?
#
loop_
_entity_poly.entity_id
_entity_poly.type
_entity_poly.pdbx_seq_one_letter_code
_entity_poly.pdbx_strand_id
1 'polypeptide(L)'
;MKNHSIHLQRGRRSKNNQNITYVILLILLVIFLATVGVQLIIKASLFISGVSKPDNGSSLNEKSYILAPEIFALPDATNSARIVLNGRGTVETDVHIYVNDEKVDTLSLASEEFSTEISLKKGENSIYLESEDTDKKRVKSSKIYKVLYIAEKPTLSIDSPKEGDVITTSETLIKGSTDPSVSIRINGSPAVVGIDGAFTYSIRLKEGDNELHIEATDIAGNQEVALLKIRYEKDE
;
A
#
# COMPACT_ATOMS: atom_id res chain seq x y z
N MET A 1 65.33 -89.37 47.66
CA MET A 1 63.91 -89.39 48.09
C MET A 1 63.42 -88.00 48.41
N LYS A 2 62.28 -87.65 47.92
CA LYS A 2 61.38 -86.55 48.11
C LYS A 2 61.30 -85.58 46.91
N ASN A 3 60.30 -85.90 46.08
CA ASN A 3 59.63 -84.99 45.15
C ASN A 3 58.98 -83.85 45.93
N HIS A 4 59.10 -82.64 45.35
CA HIS A 4 58.20 -81.61 45.76
C HIS A 4 57.59 -80.96 44.49
N SER A 5 56.29 -81.22 44.34
CA SER A 5 55.45 -80.72 43.26
C SER A 5 55.17 -79.22 43.43
N ILE A 6 55.43 -78.50 42.44
CA ILE A 6 54.97 -77.11 42.34
C ILE A 6 53.76 -77.09 41.42
N HIS A 7 52.56 -76.94 42.00
CA HIS A 7 51.32 -76.82 41.32
C HIS A 7 50.81 -75.33 41.35
N LEU A 8 50.84 -74.72 40.20
CA LEU A 8 49.76 -73.92 39.58
C LEU A 8 49.06 -72.82 40.41
N GLN A 9 49.50 -71.58 40.20
CA GLN A 9 48.67 -70.39 40.33
C GLN A 9 48.74 -69.57 39.04
N ARG A 10 48.26 -70.03 37.90
CA ARG A 10 48.28 -69.29 36.61
C ARG A 10 46.91 -69.08 36.02
N GLY A 11 45.83 -69.35 36.67
CA GLY A 11 44.48 -69.37 36.11
C GLY A 11 43.59 -68.18 36.43
N ARG A 12 43.90 -67.28 37.40
CA ARG A 12 42.96 -66.23 37.84
C ARG A 12 43.25 -64.84 37.31
N ARG A 13 44.39 -64.51 36.73
CA ARG A 13 44.73 -63.19 36.22
C ARG A 13 44.20 -62.98 34.80
N SER A 14 43.91 -63.97 34.02
CA SER A 14 43.46 -63.83 32.62
C SER A 14 42.00 -63.42 32.48
N LYS A 15 41.09 -63.87 33.34
CA LYS A 15 39.66 -63.57 33.28
C LYS A 15 39.34 -62.06 33.65
N ASN A 16 40.12 -61.48 34.57
CA ASN A 16 39.86 -60.13 35.06
C ASN A 16 40.28 -59.10 34.02
N ASN A 17 41.35 -59.35 33.26
CA ASN A 17 41.80 -58.43 32.19
C ASN A 17 40.87 -58.47 30.99
N GLN A 18 40.23 -59.60 30.67
CA GLN A 18 39.22 -59.67 29.61
C GLN A 18 37.98 -58.84 29.94
N ASN A 19 37.48 -58.90 31.18
CA ASN A 19 36.33 -58.12 31.61
C ASN A 19 36.63 -56.61 31.60
N ILE A 20 37.84 -56.20 32.00
CA ILE A 20 38.26 -54.81 31.94
C ILE A 20 38.36 -54.33 30.47
N THR A 21 38.85 -55.17 29.55
CA THR A 21 38.92 -54.86 28.13
C THR A 21 37.52 -54.70 27.52
N TYR A 22 36.53 -55.52 27.89
CA TYR A 22 35.15 -55.39 27.46
C TYR A 22 34.50 -54.12 27.99
N VAL A 23 34.77 -53.75 29.26
CA VAL A 23 34.26 -52.50 29.86
C VAL A 23 34.83 -51.28 29.13
N ILE A 24 36.13 -51.27 28.83
CA ILE A 24 36.77 -50.17 28.06
C ILE A 24 36.19 -50.11 26.65
N LEU A 25 36.00 -51.21 25.98
CA LEU A 25 35.40 -51.29 24.64
C LEU A 25 33.96 -50.74 24.63
N LEU A 26 33.20 -51.10 25.68
CA LEU A 26 31.80 -50.61 25.85
C LEU A 26 31.76 -49.11 26.10
N ILE A 27 32.67 -48.57 26.93
CA ILE A 27 32.80 -47.11 27.14
C ILE A 27 33.17 -46.40 25.85
N LEU A 28 34.14 -46.91 25.08
CA LEU A 28 34.52 -46.35 23.80
C LEU A 28 33.38 -46.42 22.78
N LEU A 29 32.59 -47.48 22.77
CA LEU A 29 31.40 -47.60 21.93
C LEU A 29 30.33 -46.55 22.29
N VAL A 30 30.09 -46.36 23.59
CA VAL A 30 29.14 -45.35 24.07
C VAL A 30 29.60 -43.95 23.69
N ILE A 31 30.90 -43.65 23.85
CA ILE A 31 31.46 -42.35 23.43
C ILE A 31 31.34 -42.17 21.91
N PHE A 32 31.64 -43.23 21.15
CA PHE A 32 31.49 -43.20 19.68
C PHE A 32 30.02 -42.99 19.26
N LEU A 33 29.08 -43.67 19.87
CA LEU A 33 27.65 -43.46 19.62
C LEU A 33 27.17 -42.06 20.03
N ALA A 34 27.68 -41.53 21.13
CA ALA A 34 27.32 -40.19 21.59
C ALA A 34 27.92 -39.08 20.68
N THR A 35 29.10 -39.29 20.14
CA THR A 35 29.77 -38.26 19.33
C THR A 35 29.47 -38.37 17.84
N VAL A 36 29.46 -39.58 17.29
CA VAL A 36 29.25 -39.85 15.87
C VAL A 36 27.81 -40.24 15.57
N GLY A 37 27.20 -41.06 16.43
CA GLY A 37 25.84 -41.57 16.26
C GLY A 37 24.79 -40.46 16.26
N VAL A 38 24.89 -39.49 17.20
CA VAL A 38 23.97 -38.34 17.25
C VAL A 38 24.07 -37.50 16.00
N GLN A 39 25.28 -37.25 15.48
CA GLN A 39 25.47 -36.52 14.24
C GLN A 39 24.91 -37.27 13.03
N LEU A 40 25.01 -38.57 12.99
CA LEU A 40 24.44 -39.40 11.92
C LEU A 40 22.90 -39.39 11.96
N ILE A 41 22.29 -39.45 13.16
CA ILE A 41 20.85 -39.37 13.31
C ILE A 41 20.33 -38.01 12.87
N ILE A 42 21.00 -36.90 13.24
CA ILE A 42 20.64 -35.55 12.80
C ILE A 42 20.72 -35.44 11.26
N LYS A 43 21.80 -35.95 10.68
CA LYS A 43 21.98 -35.92 9.19
C LYS A 43 20.93 -36.80 8.50
N ALA A 44 20.61 -37.96 9.02
CA ALA A 44 19.59 -38.83 8.47
C ALA A 44 18.17 -38.24 8.63
N SER A 45 17.88 -37.58 9.75
CA SER A 45 16.62 -36.87 9.96
C SER A 45 16.45 -35.72 8.97
N LEU A 46 17.49 -34.93 8.73
CA LEU A 46 17.49 -33.85 7.73
C LEU A 46 17.31 -34.40 6.31
N PHE A 47 17.92 -35.53 5.98
CA PHE A 47 17.75 -36.18 4.67
C PHE A 47 16.33 -36.69 4.44
N ILE A 48 15.71 -37.32 5.45
CA ILE A 48 14.32 -37.81 5.39
C ILE A 48 13.32 -36.65 5.33
N SER A 49 13.62 -35.54 6.01
CA SER A 49 12.77 -34.33 6.03
C SER A 49 12.85 -33.50 4.74
N GLY A 50 13.62 -33.92 3.74
CA GLY A 50 13.78 -33.18 2.48
C GLY A 50 14.53 -31.85 2.63
N VAL A 51 15.12 -31.59 3.80
CA VAL A 51 15.97 -30.43 4.03
C VAL A 51 17.35 -30.74 3.46
N SER A 52 17.61 -30.30 2.25
CA SER A 52 18.95 -30.38 1.63
C SER A 52 19.98 -29.72 2.52
N LYS A 53 21.19 -30.34 2.60
CA LYS A 53 22.33 -29.86 3.39
C LYS A 53 22.42 -28.35 3.47
N PRO A 54 22.73 -27.77 4.65
CA PRO A 54 23.32 -26.46 4.67
C PRO A 54 24.68 -26.58 3.96
N ASP A 55 24.78 -25.99 2.80
CA ASP A 55 26.05 -25.80 2.08
C ASP A 55 26.94 -24.93 2.98
N ASN A 56 27.91 -25.56 3.65
CA ASN A 56 28.95 -24.84 4.37
C ASN A 56 29.88 -24.17 3.33
N GLY A 57 29.53 -23.01 2.86
CA GLY A 57 30.38 -22.25 1.96
C GLY A 57 29.68 -21.33 0.98
N SER A 58 28.37 -21.34 0.89
CA SER A 58 27.69 -20.26 0.20
C SER A 58 27.45 -19.15 1.22
N SER A 59 28.13 -18.00 1.04
CA SER A 59 27.57 -16.73 1.49
C SER A 59 26.07 -16.84 1.28
N LEU A 60 25.27 -16.55 2.30
CA LEU A 60 23.88 -16.22 2.11
C LEU A 60 23.89 -15.12 1.04
N ASN A 61 23.77 -15.53 -0.24
CA ASN A 61 23.15 -14.68 -1.20
C ASN A 61 21.82 -14.42 -0.54
N GLU A 62 21.70 -13.32 0.19
CA GLU A 62 20.44 -12.67 0.42
C GLU A 62 19.85 -12.59 -0.97
N LYS A 63 18.97 -13.54 -1.31
CA LYS A 63 18.09 -13.37 -2.44
C LYS A 63 17.40 -12.07 -2.13
N SER A 64 17.92 -10.98 -2.68
CA SER A 64 17.35 -9.67 -2.60
C SER A 64 15.86 -9.86 -2.87
N TYR A 65 15.05 -9.80 -1.80
CA TYR A 65 13.63 -10.07 -1.90
C TYR A 65 13.00 -8.77 -2.39
N ILE A 66 12.62 -8.73 -3.66
CA ILE A 66 11.93 -7.58 -4.21
C ILE A 66 10.49 -7.59 -3.70
N LEU A 67 10.12 -6.54 -2.99
CA LEU A 67 8.74 -6.27 -2.64
C LEU A 67 8.04 -5.55 -3.80
N ALA A 68 6.73 -5.74 -3.91
CA ALA A 68 5.92 -4.90 -4.78
C ALA A 68 6.03 -3.45 -4.30
N PRO A 69 6.26 -2.48 -5.19
CA PRO A 69 6.30 -1.07 -4.80
C PRO A 69 4.91 -0.64 -4.34
N GLU A 70 4.87 0.33 -3.44
CA GLU A 70 3.62 0.84 -2.89
C GLU A 70 3.51 2.34 -3.18
N ILE A 71 2.36 2.77 -3.68
CA ILE A 71 1.99 4.17 -3.80
C ILE A 71 1.26 4.56 -2.51
N PHE A 72 1.63 5.70 -1.94
CA PHE A 72 0.90 6.28 -0.82
C PHE A 72 -0.47 6.81 -1.28
N ALA A 73 -1.16 7.61 -0.47
CA ALA A 73 -2.48 8.10 -0.82
C ALA A 73 -2.45 8.97 -2.09
N LEU A 74 -3.29 8.64 -3.07
CA LEU A 74 -3.63 9.50 -4.20
C LEU A 74 -5.07 10.00 -4.02
N PRO A 75 -5.41 11.20 -4.52
CA PRO A 75 -6.79 11.67 -4.54
C PRO A 75 -7.61 10.87 -5.55
N ASP A 76 -8.89 10.66 -5.27
CA ASP A 76 -9.81 10.02 -6.23
C ASP A 76 -10.05 10.93 -7.46
N ALA A 77 -10.03 12.26 -7.27
CA ALA A 77 -10.15 13.25 -8.33
C ALA A 77 -9.23 14.44 -8.06
N THR A 78 -8.84 15.15 -9.14
CA THR A 78 -7.99 16.34 -9.09
C THR A 78 -8.31 17.29 -10.24
N ASN A 79 -8.12 18.58 -10.03
CA ASN A 79 -8.17 19.62 -11.07
C ASN A 79 -6.78 19.98 -11.61
N SER A 80 -5.74 19.25 -11.21
CA SER A 80 -4.37 19.46 -11.70
C SER A 80 -4.01 18.43 -12.77
N ALA A 81 -3.46 18.87 -13.88
CA ALA A 81 -2.88 18.00 -14.91
C ALA A 81 -1.61 17.28 -14.44
N ARG A 82 -1.06 17.65 -13.28
CA ARG A 82 0.12 17.04 -12.68
C ARG A 82 -0.13 16.78 -11.20
N ILE A 83 0.32 15.62 -10.73
CA ILE A 83 0.26 15.26 -9.31
C ILE A 83 1.61 14.74 -8.85
N VAL A 84 1.90 14.94 -7.57
CA VAL A 84 3.06 14.34 -6.92
C VAL A 84 2.70 12.92 -6.50
N LEU A 85 3.48 11.96 -6.99
CA LEU A 85 3.39 10.56 -6.64
C LEU A 85 4.45 10.26 -5.59
N ASN A 86 4.01 9.91 -4.39
CA ASN A 86 4.86 9.47 -3.30
C ASN A 86 4.69 7.98 -3.10
N GLY A 87 5.78 7.27 -2.84
CA GLY A 87 5.72 5.84 -2.64
C GLY A 87 6.97 5.28 -2.00
N ARG A 88 7.00 3.96 -1.89
CA ARG A 88 8.18 3.22 -1.42
C ARG A 88 8.41 1.97 -2.27
N GLY A 89 9.66 1.55 -2.31
CA GLY A 89 10.11 0.35 -3.00
C GLY A 89 11.35 -0.25 -2.37
N THR A 90 11.89 -1.28 -2.98
CA THR A 90 13.14 -1.92 -2.54
C THR A 90 14.34 -1.11 -3.03
N VAL A 91 15.29 -0.82 -2.15
CA VAL A 91 16.55 -0.13 -2.51
C VAL A 91 17.33 -0.97 -3.53
N GLU A 92 18.08 -0.30 -4.39
CA GLU A 92 18.86 -0.91 -5.49
C GLU A 92 17.99 -1.64 -6.54
N THR A 93 16.71 -1.24 -6.67
CA THR A 93 15.84 -1.66 -7.77
C THR A 93 15.44 -0.47 -8.62
N ASP A 94 15.06 -0.74 -9.87
CA ASP A 94 14.41 0.23 -10.73
C ASP A 94 12.91 0.15 -10.55
N VAL A 95 12.27 1.30 -10.28
CA VAL A 95 10.81 1.43 -10.23
C VAL A 95 10.33 2.13 -11.49
N HIS A 96 9.60 1.39 -12.32
CA HIS A 96 8.93 1.90 -13.51
C HIS A 96 7.55 2.40 -13.15
N ILE A 97 7.22 3.60 -13.63
CA ILE A 97 5.93 4.26 -13.37
C ILE A 97 5.11 4.19 -14.64
N TYR A 98 3.89 3.66 -14.52
CA TYR A 98 2.95 3.55 -15.62
C TYR A 98 1.72 4.41 -15.35
N VAL A 99 1.31 5.17 -16.39
CA VAL A 99 0.07 5.93 -16.44
C VAL A 99 -0.68 5.51 -17.70
N ASN A 100 -1.88 4.97 -17.57
CA ASN A 100 -2.70 4.48 -18.68
C ASN A 100 -1.93 3.44 -19.55
N ASP A 101 -1.26 2.49 -18.88
CA ASP A 101 -0.44 1.43 -19.47
C ASP A 101 0.81 1.94 -20.25
N GLU A 102 1.08 3.24 -20.24
CA GLU A 102 2.27 3.83 -20.80
C GLU A 102 3.33 4.04 -19.70
N LYS A 103 4.55 3.55 -19.93
CA LYS A 103 5.66 3.79 -19.02
C LYS A 103 6.12 5.25 -19.17
N VAL A 104 5.89 6.07 -18.14
CA VAL A 104 6.15 7.50 -18.15
C VAL A 104 7.47 7.89 -17.50
N ASP A 105 7.96 7.06 -16.56
CA ASP A 105 9.20 7.33 -15.82
C ASP A 105 9.85 6.04 -15.30
N THR A 106 11.14 6.15 -14.93
CA THR A 106 11.90 5.09 -14.25
C THR A 106 12.80 5.72 -13.20
N LEU A 107 12.65 5.27 -11.95
CA LEU A 107 13.41 5.74 -10.81
C LEU A 107 14.33 4.60 -10.31
N SER A 108 15.64 4.83 -10.29
CA SER A 108 16.58 3.93 -9.60
C SER A 108 16.63 4.32 -8.13
N LEU A 109 16.16 3.43 -7.25
CA LEU A 109 15.97 3.74 -5.84
C LEU A 109 17.28 3.67 -5.05
N ALA A 110 17.75 4.83 -4.57
CA ALA A 110 18.83 4.94 -3.59
C ALA A 110 18.31 4.90 -2.13
N SER A 111 17.00 5.08 -1.92
CA SER A 111 16.29 5.00 -0.64
C SER A 111 14.98 4.27 -0.82
N GLU A 112 14.39 3.80 0.29
CA GLU A 112 13.10 3.10 0.25
C GLU A 112 11.95 4.00 -0.22
N GLU A 113 11.99 5.29 0.14
CA GLU A 113 10.96 6.26 -0.23
C GLU A 113 11.40 7.07 -1.45
N PHE A 114 10.44 7.37 -2.29
CA PHE A 114 10.62 8.21 -3.47
C PHE A 114 9.46 9.19 -3.63
N SER A 115 9.73 10.27 -4.38
CA SER A 115 8.76 11.29 -4.77
C SER A 115 9.06 11.71 -6.20
N THR A 116 8.03 11.73 -7.05
CA THR A 116 8.13 12.20 -8.43
C THR A 116 6.84 12.87 -8.86
N GLU A 117 6.89 13.64 -9.94
CA GLU A 117 5.72 14.27 -10.53
C GLU A 117 5.31 13.51 -11.78
N ILE A 118 4.01 13.18 -11.90
CA ILE A 118 3.44 12.55 -13.08
C ILE A 118 2.36 13.43 -13.72
N SER A 119 2.21 13.30 -15.05
CA SER A 119 1.18 14.01 -15.82
C SER A 119 -0.02 13.11 -16.03
N LEU A 120 -1.22 13.70 -15.93
CA LEU A 120 -2.50 13.04 -16.15
C LEU A 120 -3.13 13.50 -17.46
N LYS A 121 -3.85 12.60 -18.11
CA LYS A 121 -4.75 12.90 -19.23
C LYS A 121 -6.12 13.26 -18.67
N LYS A 122 -6.87 14.15 -19.34
CA LYS A 122 -8.25 14.47 -18.96
C LYS A 122 -9.10 13.18 -18.91
N GLY A 123 -9.92 13.04 -17.86
CA GLY A 123 -10.69 11.85 -17.56
C GLY A 123 -10.01 10.91 -16.58
N GLU A 124 -10.44 9.63 -16.55
CA GLU A 124 -9.89 8.61 -15.68
C GLU A 124 -8.47 8.22 -16.10
N ASN A 125 -7.55 8.17 -15.13
CA ASN A 125 -6.19 7.68 -15.31
C ASN A 125 -5.96 6.47 -14.40
N SER A 126 -5.36 5.42 -14.96
CA SER A 126 -4.85 4.28 -14.20
C SER A 126 -3.36 4.48 -13.92
N ILE A 127 -2.93 4.29 -12.67
CA ILE A 127 -1.55 4.47 -12.24
C ILE A 127 -1.11 3.22 -11.51
N TYR A 128 0.03 2.65 -11.92
CA TYR A 128 0.67 1.56 -11.20
C TYR A 128 2.19 1.61 -11.35
N LEU A 129 2.86 0.86 -10.50
CA LEU A 129 4.31 0.78 -10.44
C LEU A 129 4.77 -0.65 -10.66
N GLU A 130 5.95 -0.81 -11.23
CA GLU A 130 6.66 -2.08 -11.29
C GLU A 130 8.08 -1.92 -10.76
N SER A 131 8.46 -2.74 -9.78
CA SER A 131 9.87 -2.88 -9.38
C SER A 131 10.54 -3.95 -10.22
N GLU A 132 11.68 -3.61 -10.80
CA GLU A 132 12.53 -4.53 -11.54
C GLU A 132 13.89 -4.69 -10.84
N ASP A 133 14.35 -5.93 -10.67
CA ASP A 133 15.68 -6.25 -10.15
C ASP A 133 16.75 -5.85 -11.16
N THR A 134 17.91 -5.38 -10.69
CA THR A 134 19.08 -5.06 -11.52
C THR A 134 19.49 -6.20 -12.45
N ASP A 135 19.28 -7.44 -12.02
CA ASP A 135 19.49 -8.64 -12.86
C ASP A 135 18.34 -8.90 -13.86
N LYS A 136 17.28 -8.06 -13.86
CA LYS A 136 16.09 -8.11 -14.76
C LYS A 136 15.37 -9.46 -14.80
N LYS A 137 15.46 -10.21 -13.72
CA LYS A 137 14.86 -11.55 -13.65
C LYS A 137 13.54 -11.58 -12.88
N ARG A 138 13.23 -10.51 -12.12
CA ARG A 138 12.07 -10.45 -11.26
C ARG A 138 11.41 -9.09 -11.37
N VAL A 139 10.11 -9.11 -11.61
CA VAL A 139 9.25 -7.92 -11.62
C VAL A 139 8.15 -8.11 -10.60
N LYS A 140 7.83 -7.06 -9.86
CA LYS A 140 6.71 -6.99 -8.93
C LYS A 140 5.92 -5.72 -9.18
N SER A 141 4.61 -5.86 -9.38
CA SER A 141 3.71 -4.74 -9.64
C SER A 141 2.94 -4.34 -8.39
N SER A 142 2.67 -3.05 -8.25
CA SER A 142 1.73 -2.51 -7.27
C SER A 142 0.28 -2.86 -7.65
N LYS A 143 -0.67 -2.54 -6.77
CA LYS A 143 -2.08 -2.41 -7.18
C LYS A 143 -2.25 -1.23 -8.14
N ILE A 144 -3.33 -1.26 -8.93
CA ILE A 144 -3.71 -0.16 -9.82
C ILE A 144 -4.52 0.86 -9.02
N TYR A 145 -4.14 2.13 -9.15
CA TYR A 145 -4.85 3.28 -8.59
C TYR A 145 -5.55 4.02 -9.71
N LYS A 146 -6.71 4.59 -9.43
CA LYS A 146 -7.47 5.39 -10.37
C LYS A 146 -7.57 6.81 -9.88
N VAL A 147 -7.29 7.78 -10.76
CA VAL A 147 -7.39 9.21 -10.50
C VAL A 147 -8.15 9.87 -11.64
N LEU A 148 -9.22 10.59 -11.30
CA LEU A 148 -10.01 11.33 -12.27
C LEU A 148 -9.47 12.77 -12.37
N TYR A 149 -8.97 13.17 -13.55
CA TYR A 149 -8.59 14.55 -13.82
C TYR A 149 -9.72 15.30 -14.51
N ILE A 150 -10.26 16.33 -13.85
CA ILE A 150 -11.31 17.21 -14.36
C ILE A 150 -10.70 18.61 -14.54
N ALA A 151 -10.60 19.07 -15.80
CA ALA A 151 -9.99 20.35 -16.14
C ALA A 151 -11.00 21.51 -16.16
N GLU A 152 -12.26 21.21 -16.44
CA GLU A 152 -13.32 22.21 -16.55
C GLU A 152 -14.00 22.45 -15.22
N LYS A 153 -14.48 23.68 -15.04
CA LYS A 153 -15.36 24.07 -13.95
C LYS A 153 -16.75 23.45 -14.13
N PRO A 154 -17.46 23.18 -13.01
CA PRO A 154 -18.84 22.73 -13.10
C PRO A 154 -19.75 23.79 -13.72
N THR A 155 -20.83 23.34 -14.36
CA THR A 155 -21.88 24.26 -14.79
C THR A 155 -22.69 24.74 -13.59
N LEU A 156 -23.17 26.02 -13.66
CA LEU A 156 -24.04 26.60 -12.65
C LEU A 156 -25.08 27.47 -13.35
N SER A 157 -26.37 27.11 -13.20
CA SER A 157 -27.48 27.88 -13.71
C SER A 157 -28.46 28.19 -12.60
N ILE A 158 -28.89 29.45 -12.50
CA ILE A 158 -29.92 29.89 -11.56
C ILE A 158 -31.23 30.08 -12.33
N ASP A 159 -32.23 29.32 -11.99
CA ASP A 159 -33.54 29.35 -12.65
C ASP A 159 -34.45 30.39 -12.04
N SER A 160 -34.49 30.51 -10.72
CA SER A 160 -35.30 31.46 -9.97
C SER A 160 -34.71 31.70 -8.57
N PRO A 161 -34.76 32.94 -8.07
CA PRO A 161 -35.14 34.17 -8.79
C PRO A 161 -34.08 34.55 -9.79
N LYS A 162 -34.40 35.51 -10.69
CA LYS A 162 -33.46 36.10 -11.67
C LYS A 162 -32.79 37.33 -11.09
N GLU A 163 -31.68 37.71 -11.71
CA GLU A 163 -30.97 38.97 -11.40
C GLU A 163 -31.90 40.18 -11.47
N GLY A 164 -31.99 40.97 -10.42
CA GLY A 164 -32.81 42.16 -10.30
C GLY A 164 -34.28 41.91 -9.91
N ASP A 165 -34.69 40.65 -9.66
CA ASP A 165 -36.05 40.37 -9.26
C ASP A 165 -36.42 41.07 -7.95
N VAL A 166 -37.67 41.58 -7.87
CA VAL A 166 -38.28 42.09 -6.65
C VAL A 166 -39.16 41.02 -6.04
N ILE A 167 -38.85 40.65 -4.81
CA ILE A 167 -39.53 39.61 -4.03
C ILE A 167 -40.37 40.29 -2.93
N THR A 168 -41.64 39.93 -2.79
CA THR A 168 -42.55 40.52 -1.82
C THR A 168 -42.68 39.71 -0.50
N THR A 169 -42.02 38.54 -0.45
CA THR A 169 -41.99 37.67 0.73
C THR A 169 -40.63 37.70 1.39
N SER A 170 -40.58 37.67 2.71
CA SER A 170 -39.32 37.64 3.47
C SER A 170 -38.54 36.34 3.34
N GLU A 171 -39.13 35.34 2.72
CA GLU A 171 -38.47 34.04 2.42
C GLU A 171 -38.74 33.66 0.96
N THR A 172 -37.72 33.19 0.29
CA THR A 172 -37.79 32.75 -1.12
C THR A 172 -37.00 31.48 -1.35
N LEU A 173 -37.34 30.76 -2.44
CA LEU A 173 -36.64 29.56 -2.87
C LEU A 173 -35.69 29.88 -4.04
N ILE A 174 -34.41 29.67 -3.81
CA ILE A 174 -33.43 29.66 -4.90
C ILE A 174 -33.53 28.30 -5.58
N LYS A 175 -33.73 28.29 -6.90
CA LYS A 175 -33.78 27.09 -7.73
C LYS A 175 -32.74 27.21 -8.84
N GLY A 176 -32.12 26.11 -9.18
CA GLY A 176 -31.12 26.06 -10.23
C GLY A 176 -30.69 24.65 -10.56
N SER A 177 -29.71 24.56 -11.42
CA SER A 177 -29.12 23.29 -11.85
C SER A 177 -27.61 23.39 -11.98
N THR A 178 -26.94 22.26 -11.79
CA THR A 178 -25.51 22.06 -11.93
C THR A 178 -25.24 20.68 -12.50
N ASP A 179 -23.96 20.33 -12.71
CA ASP A 179 -23.61 18.96 -13.12
C ASP A 179 -23.84 17.97 -11.96
N PRO A 180 -24.06 16.68 -12.26
CA PRO A 180 -24.14 15.64 -11.24
C PRO A 180 -22.89 15.59 -10.36
N SER A 181 -23.07 15.25 -9.08
CA SER A 181 -21.98 15.14 -8.08
C SER A 181 -21.28 16.46 -7.72
N VAL A 182 -21.85 17.60 -8.10
CA VAL A 182 -21.39 18.93 -7.69
C VAL A 182 -22.07 19.32 -6.39
N SER A 183 -21.33 19.93 -5.48
CA SER A 183 -21.86 20.53 -4.26
C SER A 183 -22.18 22.00 -4.46
N ILE A 184 -23.33 22.44 -3.97
CA ILE A 184 -23.76 23.86 -4.00
C ILE A 184 -23.74 24.45 -2.60
N ARG A 185 -23.17 25.66 -2.49
CA ARG A 185 -23.26 26.50 -1.29
C ARG A 185 -23.90 27.85 -1.65
N ILE A 186 -24.79 28.30 -0.80
CA ILE A 186 -25.43 29.63 -0.92
C ILE A 186 -25.13 30.41 0.34
N ASN A 187 -24.42 31.52 0.21
CA ASN A 187 -23.88 32.30 1.34
C ASN A 187 -23.15 31.41 2.37
N GLY A 188 -22.35 30.43 1.86
CA GLY A 188 -21.60 29.48 2.67
C GLY A 188 -22.41 28.29 3.23
N SER A 189 -23.73 28.29 3.14
CA SER A 189 -24.61 27.19 3.60
C SER A 189 -24.84 26.18 2.50
N PRO A 190 -24.76 24.85 2.77
CA PRO A 190 -24.96 23.83 1.77
C PRO A 190 -26.41 23.75 1.29
N ALA A 191 -26.62 23.63 -0.02
CA ALA A 191 -27.93 23.33 -0.62
C ALA A 191 -28.03 21.83 -0.94
N VAL A 192 -29.26 21.30 -1.01
CA VAL A 192 -29.53 19.93 -1.43
C VAL A 192 -29.53 19.89 -2.95
N VAL A 193 -28.66 19.05 -3.52
CA VAL A 193 -28.56 18.81 -4.97
C VAL A 193 -29.12 17.43 -5.27
N GLY A 194 -30.02 17.34 -6.24
CA GLY A 194 -30.58 16.09 -6.73
C GLY A 194 -29.58 15.31 -7.59
N ILE A 195 -29.90 14.05 -7.84
CA ILE A 195 -29.09 13.17 -8.70
C ILE A 195 -29.01 13.67 -10.16
N ASP A 196 -29.97 14.46 -10.58
CA ASP A 196 -30.08 15.13 -11.87
C ASP A 196 -29.36 16.49 -11.91
N GLY A 197 -28.73 16.91 -10.80
CA GLY A 197 -28.08 18.20 -10.65
C GLY A 197 -29.02 19.35 -10.30
N ALA A 198 -30.35 19.14 -10.21
CA ALA A 198 -31.27 20.19 -9.77
C ALA A 198 -31.08 20.48 -8.28
N PHE A 199 -31.12 21.76 -7.92
CA PHE A 199 -31.03 22.15 -6.53
C PHE A 199 -32.11 23.17 -6.12
N THR A 200 -32.45 23.15 -4.82
CA THR A 200 -33.34 24.14 -4.21
C THR A 200 -32.78 24.53 -2.84
N TYR A 201 -32.92 25.81 -2.50
CA TYR A 201 -32.49 26.32 -1.22
C TYR A 201 -33.43 27.42 -0.74
N SER A 202 -33.99 27.30 0.45
CA SER A 202 -34.80 28.36 1.06
C SER A 202 -33.90 29.37 1.77
N ILE A 203 -34.10 30.66 1.48
CA ILE A 203 -33.34 31.73 2.10
C ILE A 203 -34.26 32.83 2.63
N ARG A 204 -33.94 33.37 3.80
CA ARG A 204 -34.61 34.55 4.34
C ARG A 204 -33.89 35.81 3.87
N LEU A 205 -34.65 36.75 3.28
CA LEU A 205 -34.18 38.01 2.77
C LEU A 205 -34.26 39.13 3.84
N LYS A 206 -33.34 40.07 3.72
CA LYS A 206 -33.43 41.36 4.44
C LYS A 206 -34.17 42.34 3.57
N GLU A 207 -34.93 43.28 4.19
CA GLU A 207 -35.57 44.36 3.44
C GLU A 207 -34.55 45.19 2.65
N GLY A 208 -34.87 45.51 1.39
CA GLY A 208 -33.97 46.13 0.44
C GLY A 208 -33.15 45.12 -0.36
N ASP A 209 -31.96 45.53 -0.77
CA ASP A 209 -31.11 44.76 -1.67
C ASP A 209 -30.43 43.58 -0.93
N ASN A 210 -30.46 42.42 -1.56
CA ASN A 210 -29.79 41.20 -1.11
C ASN A 210 -28.82 40.71 -2.20
N GLU A 211 -27.59 40.42 -1.84
CA GLU A 211 -26.59 39.79 -2.69
C GLU A 211 -26.37 38.37 -2.21
N LEU A 212 -26.61 37.41 -3.07
CA LEU A 212 -26.46 35.98 -2.81
C LEU A 212 -25.23 35.46 -3.53
N HIS A 213 -24.33 34.87 -2.79
CA HIS A 213 -23.13 34.23 -3.29
C HIS A 213 -23.42 32.72 -3.45
N ILE A 214 -23.46 32.23 -4.68
CA ILE A 214 -23.78 30.85 -5.02
C ILE A 214 -22.52 30.21 -5.60
N GLU A 215 -22.02 29.18 -4.95
CA GLU A 215 -20.79 28.50 -5.29
C GLU A 215 -21.08 27.03 -5.62
N ALA A 216 -20.65 26.57 -6.80
CA ALA A 216 -20.66 25.20 -7.24
C ALA A 216 -19.24 24.64 -7.16
N THR A 217 -19.03 23.50 -6.49
CA THR A 217 -17.72 22.84 -6.37
C THR A 217 -17.84 21.38 -6.78
N ASP A 218 -17.05 20.94 -7.74
CA ASP A 218 -17.00 19.54 -8.19
C ASP A 218 -16.12 18.66 -7.29
N ILE A 219 -16.07 17.36 -7.57
CA ILE A 219 -15.27 16.38 -6.82
C ILE A 219 -13.76 16.56 -6.95
N ALA A 220 -13.30 17.27 -7.99
CA ALA A 220 -11.90 17.61 -8.22
C ALA A 220 -11.49 18.95 -7.57
N GLY A 221 -12.44 19.68 -7.02
CA GLY A 221 -12.23 20.97 -6.38
C GLY A 221 -12.29 22.16 -7.35
N ASN A 222 -12.75 21.99 -8.61
CA ASN A 222 -13.04 23.13 -9.49
C ASN A 222 -14.26 23.88 -8.98
N GLN A 223 -14.23 25.21 -9.11
CA GLN A 223 -15.28 26.08 -8.60
C GLN A 223 -15.85 26.99 -9.68
N GLU A 224 -17.17 27.14 -9.70
CA GLU A 224 -17.89 28.17 -10.41
C GLU A 224 -18.72 28.97 -9.43
N VAL A 225 -18.73 30.30 -9.57
CA VAL A 225 -19.40 31.22 -8.65
C VAL A 225 -20.35 32.14 -9.41
N ALA A 226 -21.57 32.25 -8.93
CA ALA A 226 -22.56 33.22 -9.37
C ALA A 226 -22.92 34.16 -8.22
N LEU A 227 -22.98 35.46 -8.54
CA LEU A 227 -23.54 36.47 -7.67
C LEU A 227 -24.93 36.82 -8.18
N LEU A 228 -25.94 36.69 -7.32
CA LEU A 228 -27.33 36.99 -7.63
C LEU A 228 -27.81 38.15 -6.76
N LYS A 229 -28.19 39.27 -7.36
CA LYS A 229 -28.76 40.42 -6.64
C LYS A 229 -30.24 40.43 -6.85
N ILE A 230 -30.98 40.45 -5.72
CA ILE A 230 -32.45 40.50 -5.65
C ILE A 230 -32.85 41.52 -4.59
N ARG A 231 -34.03 42.07 -4.73
CA ARG A 231 -34.56 43.03 -3.80
C ARG A 231 -35.79 42.49 -3.09
N TYR A 232 -35.82 42.60 -1.78
CA TYR A 232 -37.05 42.35 -1.01
C TYR A 232 -37.76 43.65 -0.69
N GLU A 233 -39.01 43.77 -1.12
CA GLU A 233 -39.92 44.86 -0.78
C GLU A 233 -41.15 44.26 -0.09
N LYS A 234 -41.38 44.67 1.16
CA LYS A 234 -42.53 44.19 1.91
C LYS A 234 -43.80 44.82 1.32
N ASP A 235 -44.81 44.02 0.99
CA ASP A 235 -46.13 44.53 0.65
C ASP A 235 -46.71 45.31 1.85
N GLU A 236 -47.19 46.53 1.63
CA GLU A 236 -47.84 47.39 2.61
C GLU A 236 -49.22 46.83 3.08
#